data_c01cd4bcee1a97af3ebcd7cc9a1345fd
#
_entry.id   c01cd4bcee1a97af3ebcd7cc9a1345fd
#
_cell.length_a   1.000
_cell.length_b   1.000
_cell.length_c   1.000
_cell.angle_alpha   90.00
_cell.angle_beta   90.00
_cell.angle_gamma   90.00
#
_symmetry.space_group_name_H-M   'P 1'
#
loop_
_entity.id
_entity.type
_entity.pdbx_description
1 polymer ?
#
loop_
_entity_poly.entity_id
_entity_poly.type
_entity_poly.pdbx_seq_one_letter_code
_entity_poly.pdbx_strand_id
1 'polypeptide(L)'
;MILLKYLIIFNLKIIENSLATLRLILVSNGKKWLGAFLLFTTSIIWIVSSHIAIIDINISMVLIFSVGSLLGSYIGSILEEKMAIGNNMLICITQKQMSEILRQNGYIITKVEGYGKDSKKEVLFVILKRNQNKDLISLIRSLDQEVIIVSEHTNILYAK
;
A
#
# COMPACT_ATOMS: atom_id res chain seq x y z
N MET A 1 0.43 11.21 -37.49
CA MET A 1 -0.30 12.04 -36.50
C MET A 1 -1.15 11.24 -35.52
N ILE A 2 -1.94 10.27 -35.99
CA ILE A 2 -2.84 9.45 -35.14
C ILE A 2 -2.06 8.62 -34.11
N LEU A 3 -1.00 7.92 -34.52
CA LEU A 3 -0.17 7.09 -33.62
C LEU A 3 0.42 7.91 -32.45
N LEU A 4 0.84 9.15 -32.71
CA LEU A 4 1.37 10.04 -31.67
C LEU A 4 0.29 10.42 -30.64
N LYS A 5 -0.96 10.67 -31.07
CA LYS A 5 -2.08 10.92 -30.15
C LYS A 5 -2.33 9.71 -29.23
N TYR A 6 -2.35 8.51 -29.78
CA TYR A 6 -2.53 7.27 -29.01
C TYR A 6 -1.43 7.10 -27.96
N LEU A 7 -0.18 7.35 -28.33
CA LEU A 7 0.96 7.26 -27.41
C LEU A 7 0.87 8.31 -26.28
N ILE A 8 0.48 9.53 -26.61
CA ILE A 8 0.31 10.61 -25.63
C ILE A 8 -0.80 10.24 -24.63
N ILE A 9 -1.98 9.84 -25.11
CA ILE A 9 -3.10 9.47 -24.23
C ILE A 9 -2.73 8.29 -23.34
N PHE A 10 -2.12 7.26 -23.91
CA PHE A 10 -1.68 6.09 -23.17
C PHE A 10 -0.77 6.47 -21.99
N ASN A 11 0.27 7.28 -22.24
CA ASN A 11 1.18 7.74 -21.19
C ASN A 11 0.49 8.66 -20.17
N LEU A 12 -0.36 9.59 -20.62
CA LEU A 12 -1.11 10.45 -19.70
C LEU A 12 -2.01 9.64 -18.78
N LYS A 13 -2.66 8.59 -19.30
CA LYS A 13 -3.52 7.70 -18.48
C LYS A 13 -2.73 6.86 -17.48
N ILE A 14 -1.54 6.39 -17.86
CA ILE A 14 -0.64 5.71 -16.93
C ILE A 14 -0.26 6.64 -15.78
N ILE A 15 0.21 7.85 -16.10
CA ILE A 15 0.65 8.82 -15.07
C ILE A 15 -0.52 9.20 -14.17
N GLU A 16 -1.66 9.57 -14.75
CA GLU A 16 -2.86 9.97 -14.02
C GLU A 16 -3.29 8.92 -13.01
N ASN A 17 -3.48 7.68 -13.45
CA ASN A 17 -3.98 6.60 -12.59
C ASN A 17 -2.96 6.14 -11.56
N SER A 18 -1.65 6.19 -11.88
CA SER A 18 -0.59 5.95 -10.89
C SER A 18 -0.62 6.98 -9.77
N LEU A 19 -0.74 8.26 -10.10
CA LEU A 19 -0.84 9.34 -9.12
C LEU A 19 -2.15 9.28 -8.33
N ALA A 20 -3.26 8.90 -8.97
CA ALA A 20 -4.55 8.74 -8.30
C ALA A 20 -4.50 7.63 -7.24
N THR A 21 -3.84 6.51 -7.53
CA THR A 21 -3.60 5.43 -6.57
C THR A 21 -2.76 5.91 -5.37
N LEU A 22 -1.63 6.59 -5.63
CA LEU A 22 -0.79 7.14 -4.57
C LEU A 22 -1.53 8.16 -3.70
N ARG A 23 -2.42 8.97 -4.30
CA ARG A 23 -3.25 9.93 -3.57
C ARG A 23 -4.11 9.27 -2.51
N LEU A 24 -4.79 8.16 -2.84
CA LEU A 24 -5.65 7.45 -1.89
C LEU A 24 -4.88 7.05 -0.64
N ILE A 25 -3.67 6.56 -0.82
CA ILE A 25 -2.82 6.11 0.28
C ILE A 25 -2.28 7.27 1.12
N LEU A 26 -1.89 8.37 0.49
CA LEU A 26 -1.46 9.56 1.22
C LEU A 26 -2.59 10.13 2.09
N VAL A 27 -3.81 10.16 1.57
CA VAL A 27 -4.98 10.64 2.32
C VAL A 27 -5.31 9.70 3.47
N SER A 28 -5.31 8.38 3.26
CA SER A 28 -5.57 7.39 4.32
C SER A 28 -4.53 7.44 5.45
N ASN A 29 -3.30 7.84 5.11
CA ASN A 29 -2.22 8.06 6.11
C ASN A 29 -2.20 9.49 6.68
N GLY A 30 -3.29 10.25 6.56
CA GLY A 30 -3.42 11.58 7.15
C GLY A 30 -2.68 12.70 6.42
N LYS A 31 -2.00 12.43 5.30
CA LYS A 31 -1.26 13.43 4.51
C LYS A 31 -2.20 14.22 3.59
N LYS A 32 -3.19 14.89 4.18
CA LYS A 32 -4.30 15.54 3.47
C LYS A 32 -3.84 16.55 2.42
N TRP A 33 -2.84 17.38 2.74
CA TRP A 33 -2.33 18.42 1.83
C TRP A 33 -1.66 17.84 0.58
N LEU A 34 -0.83 16.82 0.76
CA LEU A 34 -0.22 16.11 -0.37
C LEU A 34 -1.27 15.41 -1.24
N GLY A 35 -2.28 14.82 -0.60
CA GLY A 35 -3.40 14.23 -1.33
C GLY A 35 -4.20 15.24 -2.14
N ALA A 36 -4.44 16.45 -1.60
CA ALA A 36 -5.11 17.53 -2.31
C ALA A 36 -4.27 18.03 -3.51
N PHE A 37 -2.96 18.16 -3.35
CA PHE A 37 -2.05 18.55 -4.42
C PHE A 37 -2.02 17.52 -5.55
N LEU A 38 -1.99 16.22 -5.22
CA LEU A 38 -2.08 15.16 -6.23
C LEU A 38 -3.44 15.16 -6.94
N LEU A 39 -4.53 15.44 -6.23
CA LEU A 39 -5.84 15.57 -6.86
C LEU A 39 -5.85 16.71 -7.89
N PHE A 40 -5.33 17.87 -7.54
CA PHE A 40 -5.21 19.00 -8.45
C PHE A 40 -4.42 18.61 -9.73
N THR A 41 -3.27 17.97 -9.56
CA THR A 41 -2.42 17.53 -10.68
C THR A 41 -3.13 16.48 -11.56
N THR A 42 -3.75 15.48 -10.96
CA THR A 42 -4.46 14.44 -11.71
C THR A 42 -5.69 15.00 -12.44
N SER A 43 -6.37 16.01 -11.88
CA SER A 43 -7.50 16.67 -12.55
C SER A 43 -7.09 17.39 -13.83
N ILE A 44 -5.93 18.07 -13.83
CA ILE A 44 -5.38 18.69 -15.04
C ILE A 44 -5.09 17.64 -16.10
N ILE A 45 -4.38 16.56 -15.72
CA ILE A 45 -4.03 15.47 -16.64
C ILE A 45 -5.31 14.82 -17.20
N TRP A 46 -6.31 14.62 -16.35
CA TRP A 46 -7.59 14.04 -16.74
C TRP A 46 -8.32 14.87 -17.79
N ILE A 47 -8.43 16.19 -17.59
CA ILE A 47 -9.07 17.10 -18.55
C ILE A 47 -8.36 17.06 -19.89
N VAL A 48 -7.01 17.14 -19.88
CA VAL A 48 -6.22 17.12 -21.12
C VAL A 48 -6.36 15.80 -21.85
N SER A 49 -6.21 14.67 -21.16
CA SER A 49 -6.30 13.34 -21.76
C SER A 49 -7.71 13.04 -22.30
N SER A 50 -8.74 13.45 -21.56
CA SER A 50 -10.14 13.29 -21.98
C SER A 50 -10.48 14.15 -23.19
N HIS A 51 -10.01 15.40 -23.22
CA HIS A 51 -10.21 16.29 -24.38
C HIS A 51 -9.62 15.69 -25.66
N ILE A 52 -8.37 15.21 -25.62
CA ILE A 52 -7.72 14.58 -26.79
C ILE A 52 -8.46 13.31 -27.21
N ALA A 53 -8.95 12.53 -26.25
CA ALA A 53 -9.66 11.26 -26.53
C ALA A 53 -11.03 11.49 -27.19
N ILE A 54 -11.77 12.53 -26.78
CA ILE A 54 -13.13 12.81 -27.26
C ILE A 54 -13.12 13.36 -28.69
N ILE A 55 -12.11 14.14 -29.08
CA ILE A 55 -12.05 14.73 -30.43
C ILE A 55 -12.05 13.66 -31.54
N ASP A 56 -11.33 12.55 -31.31
CA ASP A 56 -11.19 11.47 -32.29
C ASP A 56 -11.67 10.14 -31.70
N ILE A 57 -12.86 10.15 -31.07
CA ILE A 57 -13.37 8.97 -30.39
C ILE A 57 -13.62 7.82 -31.36
N ASN A 58 -12.97 6.69 -31.11
CA ASN A 58 -13.16 5.45 -31.83
C ASN A 58 -12.81 4.28 -30.89
N ILE A 59 -13.12 3.06 -31.29
CA ILE A 59 -12.95 1.87 -30.45
C ILE A 59 -11.47 1.67 -30.03
N SER A 60 -10.53 1.97 -30.91
CA SER A 60 -9.09 1.88 -30.61
C SER A 60 -8.67 2.90 -29.54
N MET A 61 -9.22 4.13 -29.60
CA MET A 61 -8.98 5.15 -28.61
C MET A 61 -9.50 4.76 -27.23
N VAL A 62 -10.73 4.22 -27.19
CA VAL A 62 -11.33 3.71 -25.93
C VAL A 62 -10.48 2.60 -25.33
N LEU A 63 -10.01 1.66 -26.16
CA LEU A 63 -9.16 0.56 -25.69
C LEU A 63 -7.83 1.07 -25.14
N ILE A 64 -7.15 1.97 -25.86
CA ILE A 64 -5.87 2.55 -25.44
C ILE A 64 -6.02 3.33 -24.13
N PHE A 65 -7.06 4.14 -24.01
CA PHE A 65 -7.38 4.88 -22.80
C PHE A 65 -7.61 3.95 -21.60
N SER A 66 -8.38 2.86 -21.80
CA SER A 66 -8.70 1.88 -20.77
C SER A 66 -7.47 1.07 -20.34
N VAL A 67 -6.67 0.58 -21.30
CA VAL A 67 -5.44 -0.16 -21.02
C VAL A 67 -4.42 0.74 -20.32
N GLY A 68 -4.28 1.99 -20.73
CA GLY A 68 -3.44 2.97 -20.04
C GLY A 68 -3.88 3.19 -18.59
N SER A 69 -5.19 3.26 -18.33
CA SER A 69 -5.74 3.38 -16.97
C SER A 69 -5.48 2.14 -16.12
N LEU A 70 -5.65 0.95 -16.69
CA LEU A 70 -5.35 -0.32 -16.02
C LEU A 70 -3.88 -0.41 -15.61
N LEU A 71 -2.98 -0.17 -16.56
CA LEU A 71 -1.53 -0.21 -16.29
C LEU A 71 -1.10 0.87 -15.31
N GLY A 72 -1.68 2.06 -15.40
CA GLY A 72 -1.42 3.15 -14.47
C GLY A 72 -1.81 2.79 -13.03
N SER A 73 -2.97 2.21 -12.82
CA SER A 73 -3.41 1.74 -11.50
C SER A 73 -2.51 0.64 -10.96
N TYR A 74 -2.11 -0.32 -11.80
CA TYR A 74 -1.20 -1.39 -11.43
C TYR A 74 0.19 -0.86 -11.04
N ILE A 75 0.76 0.04 -11.85
CA ILE A 75 2.04 0.70 -11.56
C ILE A 75 1.95 1.51 -10.27
N GLY A 76 0.85 2.25 -10.08
CA GLY A 76 0.60 3.01 -8.85
C GLY A 76 0.58 2.12 -7.60
N SER A 77 0.01 0.93 -7.69
CA SER A 77 0.00 -0.06 -6.60
C SER A 77 1.40 -0.59 -6.28
N ILE A 78 2.21 -0.87 -7.31
CA ILE A 78 3.62 -1.28 -7.12
C ILE A 78 4.44 -0.17 -6.46
N LEU A 79 4.27 1.07 -6.91
CA LEU A 79 4.97 2.22 -6.32
C LEU A 79 4.58 2.41 -4.86
N GLU A 80 3.29 2.26 -4.53
CA GLU A 80 2.79 2.31 -3.17
C GLU A 80 3.42 1.23 -2.28
N GLU A 81 3.44 -0.01 -2.75
CA GLU A 81 4.04 -1.12 -2.02
C GLU A 81 5.53 -0.88 -1.74
N LYS A 82 6.26 -0.30 -2.70
CA LYS A 82 7.68 0.06 -2.52
C LYS A 82 7.88 1.21 -1.55
N MET A 83 7.02 2.22 -1.60
CA MET A 83 7.08 3.37 -0.69
C MET A 83 6.72 2.97 0.74
N ALA A 84 5.87 1.95 0.91
CA ALA A 84 5.45 1.37 2.19
C ALA A 84 5.09 2.46 3.24
N ILE A 85 4.28 3.45 2.81
CA ILE A 85 3.92 4.60 3.64
C ILE A 85 2.95 4.16 4.74
N GLY A 86 3.16 4.67 5.96
CA GLY A 86 2.28 4.44 7.10
C GLY A 86 2.84 3.46 8.11
N ASN A 87 1.99 3.09 9.06
CA ASN A 87 2.29 2.14 10.12
C ASN A 87 1.37 0.94 10.01
N ASN A 88 1.86 -0.20 10.46
CA ASN A 88 1.09 -1.41 10.58
C ASN A 88 1.12 -1.90 12.02
N MET A 89 0.06 -2.57 12.42
CA MET A 89 0.02 -3.42 13.58
C MET A 89 0.08 -4.88 13.13
N LEU A 90 1.13 -5.59 13.53
CA LEU A 90 1.22 -7.04 13.33
C LEU A 90 0.69 -7.74 14.57
N ILE A 91 -0.22 -8.68 14.35
CA ILE A 91 -0.73 -9.59 15.39
C ILE A 91 -0.13 -10.96 15.07
N CYS A 92 0.72 -11.46 15.98
CA CYS A 92 1.38 -12.73 15.82
C CYS A 92 0.84 -13.71 16.85
N ILE A 93 0.33 -14.86 16.41
CA ILE A 93 -0.22 -15.91 17.27
C ILE A 93 0.69 -17.14 17.16
N THR A 94 1.31 -17.51 18.25
CA THR A 94 2.32 -18.58 18.29
C THR A 94 2.19 -19.42 19.57
N GLN A 95 2.77 -20.62 19.54
CA GLN A 95 2.95 -21.48 20.74
C GLN A 95 4.32 -21.29 21.37
N LYS A 96 5.26 -20.64 20.66
CA LYS A 96 6.63 -20.41 21.13
C LYS A 96 6.77 -19.08 21.84
N GLN A 97 7.58 -19.05 22.88
CA GLN A 97 7.92 -17.82 23.60
C GLN A 97 8.97 -17.05 22.80
N MET A 98 8.53 -16.04 22.04
CA MET A 98 9.43 -15.24 21.22
C MET A 98 9.44 -13.74 21.59
N SER A 99 8.60 -13.31 22.53
CA SER A 99 8.49 -11.91 22.94
C SER A 99 9.82 -11.28 23.37
N GLU A 100 10.63 -12.01 24.13
CA GLU A 100 11.93 -11.51 24.62
C GLU A 100 12.95 -11.36 23.48
N ILE A 101 13.02 -12.32 22.56
CA ILE A 101 13.92 -12.28 21.41
C ILE A 101 13.60 -11.08 20.52
N LEU A 102 12.33 -10.83 20.29
CA LEU A 102 11.88 -9.72 19.48
C LEU A 102 12.15 -8.37 20.17
N ARG A 103 11.99 -8.27 21.50
CA ARG A 103 12.35 -7.07 22.27
C ARG A 103 13.86 -6.79 22.22
N GLN A 104 14.70 -7.80 22.31
CA GLN A 104 16.15 -7.66 22.16
C GLN A 104 16.55 -7.16 20.78
N ASN A 105 15.75 -7.44 19.75
CA ASN A 105 15.91 -6.90 18.39
C ASN A 105 15.29 -5.50 18.21
N GLY A 106 14.86 -4.84 19.29
CA GLY A 106 14.41 -3.46 19.30
C GLY A 106 12.93 -3.24 18.94
N TYR A 107 12.12 -4.30 18.87
CA TYR A 107 10.69 -4.17 18.59
C TYR A 107 9.89 -3.89 19.86
N ILE A 108 8.93 -2.97 19.77
CA ILE A 108 7.98 -2.67 20.85
C ILE A 108 6.83 -3.66 20.77
N ILE A 109 6.71 -4.51 21.80
CA ILE A 109 5.75 -5.63 21.79
C ILE A 109 4.89 -5.61 23.03
N THR A 110 3.59 -5.71 22.82
CA THR A 110 2.61 -6.04 23.86
C THR A 110 2.27 -7.52 23.72
N LYS A 111 2.50 -8.27 24.80
CA LYS A 111 2.21 -9.70 24.89
C LYS A 111 0.89 -9.92 25.63
N VAL A 112 0.05 -10.78 25.08
CA VAL A 112 -1.16 -11.29 25.72
C VAL A 112 -1.12 -12.82 25.66
N GLU A 113 -1.49 -13.48 26.75
CA GLU A 113 -1.64 -14.93 26.78
C GLU A 113 -3.07 -15.30 26.36
N GLY A 114 -3.18 -16.22 25.41
CA GLY A 114 -4.44 -16.71 24.90
C GLY A 114 -4.52 -18.24 24.98
N TYR A 115 -5.71 -18.77 24.81
CA TYR A 115 -5.94 -20.21 24.71
C TYR A 115 -6.51 -20.52 23.33
N GLY A 116 -5.81 -21.36 22.59
CA GLY A 116 -6.30 -21.95 21.35
C GLY A 116 -7.09 -23.22 21.63
N LYS A 117 -7.52 -23.91 20.56
CA LYS A 117 -8.30 -25.15 20.67
C LYS A 117 -7.57 -26.21 21.52
N ASP A 118 -6.26 -26.37 21.30
CA ASP A 118 -5.51 -27.51 21.84
C ASP A 118 -4.36 -27.09 22.80
N SER A 119 -4.07 -25.78 22.92
CA SER A 119 -2.90 -25.32 23.69
C SER A 119 -2.96 -23.85 24.04
N LYS A 120 -2.16 -23.46 25.05
CA LYS A 120 -1.87 -22.06 25.38
C LYS A 120 -1.07 -21.44 24.22
N LYS A 121 -1.44 -20.20 23.86
CA LYS A 121 -0.80 -19.43 22.79
C LYS A 121 -0.34 -18.08 23.31
N GLU A 122 0.72 -17.58 22.71
CA GLU A 122 1.21 -16.22 22.88
C GLU A 122 0.68 -15.35 21.73
N VAL A 123 0.00 -14.26 22.06
CA VAL A 123 -0.49 -13.28 21.10
C VAL A 123 0.35 -12.02 21.27
N LEU A 124 1.08 -11.63 20.23
CA LEU A 124 1.97 -10.49 20.22
C LEU A 124 1.39 -9.40 19.34
N PHE A 125 1.25 -8.20 19.90
CA PHE A 125 0.90 -6.99 19.15
C PHE A 125 2.16 -6.16 18.94
N VAL A 126 2.51 -5.93 17.70
CA VAL A 126 3.70 -5.16 17.32
C VAL A 126 3.29 -4.02 16.40
N ILE A 127 3.55 -2.78 16.84
CA ILE A 127 3.30 -1.59 16.02
C ILE A 127 4.65 -1.15 15.45
N LEU A 128 4.70 -1.01 14.13
CA LEU A 128 5.94 -0.65 13.42
C LEU A 128 5.64 0.12 12.13
N LYS A 129 6.67 0.75 11.56
CA LYS A 129 6.57 1.33 10.24
C LYS A 129 6.41 0.23 9.19
N ARG A 130 5.57 0.45 8.20
CA ARG A 130 5.25 -0.54 7.16
C ARG A 130 6.49 -1.03 6.39
N ASN A 131 7.51 -0.20 6.23
CA ASN A 131 8.77 -0.59 5.59
C ASN A 131 9.60 -1.62 6.40
N GLN A 132 9.33 -1.77 7.69
CA GLN A 132 9.99 -2.75 8.57
C GLN A 132 9.27 -4.10 8.63
N ASN A 133 8.10 -4.23 8.00
CA ASN A 133 7.30 -5.46 8.05
C ASN A 133 8.06 -6.67 7.55
N LYS A 134 8.79 -6.54 6.44
CA LYS A 134 9.51 -7.67 5.81
C LYS A 134 10.56 -8.24 6.74
N ASP A 135 11.33 -7.39 7.41
CA ASP A 135 12.40 -7.79 8.32
C ASP A 135 11.83 -8.50 9.55
N LEU A 136 10.78 -7.92 10.15
CA LEU A 136 10.13 -8.53 11.31
C LEU A 136 9.47 -9.86 10.95
N ILE A 137 8.75 -9.95 9.82
CA ILE A 137 8.10 -11.19 9.38
C ILE A 137 9.15 -12.28 9.12
N SER A 138 10.28 -11.94 8.51
CA SER A 138 11.37 -12.91 8.27
C SER A 138 11.96 -13.42 9.58
N LEU A 139 12.17 -12.53 10.56
CA LEU A 139 12.66 -12.90 11.90
C LEU A 139 11.67 -13.81 12.62
N ILE A 140 10.39 -13.45 12.65
CA ILE A 140 9.34 -14.24 13.31
C ILE A 140 9.25 -15.65 12.69
N ARG A 141 9.27 -15.74 11.35
CA ARG A 141 9.22 -17.02 10.65
C ARG A 141 10.45 -17.89 10.87
N SER A 142 11.61 -17.29 11.11
CA SER A 142 12.82 -18.03 11.47
C SER A 142 12.72 -18.67 12.86
N LEU A 143 11.95 -18.07 13.77
CA LEU A 143 11.72 -18.56 15.13
C LEU A 143 10.58 -19.58 15.18
N ASP A 144 9.53 -19.35 14.42
CA ASP A 144 8.36 -20.22 14.33
C ASP A 144 7.76 -20.21 12.92
N GLN A 145 7.85 -21.34 12.21
CA GLN A 145 7.29 -21.48 10.85
C GLN A 145 5.77 -21.63 10.83
N GLU A 146 5.16 -22.05 11.95
CA GLU A 146 3.72 -22.25 12.08
C GLU A 146 2.98 -21.02 12.66
N VAL A 147 3.69 -19.92 12.87
CA VAL A 147 3.10 -18.68 13.39
C VAL A 147 2.02 -18.13 12.44
N ILE A 148 0.90 -17.70 13.00
CA ILE A 148 -0.12 -16.95 12.28
C ILE A 148 0.21 -15.48 12.42
N ILE A 149 0.43 -14.79 11.31
CA ILE A 149 0.70 -13.35 11.28
C ILE A 149 -0.43 -12.65 10.54
N VAL A 150 -1.10 -11.73 11.24
CA VAL A 150 -2.11 -10.82 10.66
C VAL A 150 -1.52 -9.43 10.64
N SER A 151 -1.67 -8.72 9.53
CA SER A 151 -1.21 -7.35 9.38
C SER A 151 -2.40 -6.42 9.18
N GLU A 152 -2.51 -5.40 10.01
CA GLU A 152 -3.53 -4.36 9.89
C GLU A 152 -2.87 -2.99 9.70
N HIS A 153 -3.43 -2.20 8.79
CA HIS A 153 -3.02 -0.82 8.62
C HIS A 153 -3.51 0.03 9.79
N THR A 154 -2.62 0.78 10.43
CA THR A 154 -2.97 1.56 11.61
C THR A 154 -2.43 2.98 11.57
N ASN A 155 -3.20 3.92 12.12
CA ASN A 155 -2.77 5.29 12.33
C ASN A 155 -2.48 5.50 13.81
N ILE A 156 -1.25 5.88 14.14
CA ILE A 156 -0.88 6.26 15.50
C ILE A 156 -1.38 7.68 15.72
N LEU A 157 -2.38 7.85 16.58
CA LEU A 157 -2.94 9.16 16.92
C LEU A 157 -2.09 9.89 17.96
N TYR A 158 -1.49 9.15 18.88
CA TYR A 158 -0.61 9.67 19.93
C TYR A 158 0.41 8.61 20.33
N ALA A 159 1.68 9.01 20.43
CA ALA A 159 2.75 8.22 21.02
C ALA A 159 3.62 9.17 21.88
N LYS A 160 3.99 8.72 23.08
CA LYS A 160 4.84 9.47 24.01
C LYS A 160 6.28 9.00 23.88
#